data_9ade5697988b8d2dee3fd3ef5ccc56d0
#
_entry.id   9ade5697988b8d2dee3fd3ef5ccc56d0
#
_cell.length_a   1.000
_cell.length_b   1.000
_cell.length_c   1.000
_cell.angle_alpha   90.00
_cell.angle_beta   90.00
_cell.angle_gamma   90.00
#
_symmetry.space_group_name_H-M   'P 1'
#
loop_
_entity.id
_entity.type
_entity.pdbx_description
1 polymer ?
#
loop_
_entity_poly.entity_id
_entity_poly.type
_entity_poly.pdbx_seq_one_letter_code
_entity_poly.pdbx_strand_id
1 'polypeptide(L)'
;LSLYGIAKNALRQMLTVYTKDKNISLKWLRAFYITGDDQNNKSVFSKILELAQQGKETFPFTSGKNKYDFIEINQLAEQISAASIQTEITGIINVCSGKAISLKDKVEDFLIQNNLSIRPNYGTFPDRPYDSQIVYGNTDKIKKILEKQLENNLLSRDQKC
;
A
#
# COMPACT_ATOMS: atom_id res chain seq x y z
N LEU A 1 4.60 -18.13 -6.11
CA LEU A 1 5.51 -17.62 -5.07
C LEU A 1 6.74 -17.03 -5.76
N SER A 2 7.09 -15.78 -5.46
CA SER A 2 8.32 -15.16 -5.96
C SER A 2 9.48 -15.40 -4.99
N LEU A 3 10.71 -15.47 -5.51
CA LEU A 3 11.91 -15.56 -4.68
C LEU A 3 12.00 -14.36 -3.69
N TYR A 4 11.59 -13.17 -4.12
CA TYR A 4 11.50 -12.00 -3.26
C TYR A 4 10.56 -12.22 -2.06
N GLY A 5 9.35 -12.73 -2.30
CA GLY A 5 8.38 -12.99 -1.22
C GLY A 5 8.88 -14.06 -0.26
N ILE A 6 9.52 -15.11 -0.77
CA ILE A 6 10.14 -16.16 0.05
C ILE A 6 11.25 -15.57 0.94
N ALA A 7 12.18 -14.81 0.37
CA ALA A 7 13.28 -14.20 1.09
C ALA A 7 12.80 -13.22 2.19
N LYS A 8 11.83 -12.36 1.87
CA LYS A 8 11.22 -11.44 2.85
C LYS A 8 10.54 -12.19 4.00
N ASN A 9 9.80 -13.26 3.71
CA ASN A 9 9.17 -14.04 4.77
C ASN A 9 10.18 -14.81 5.62
N ALA A 10 11.24 -15.36 5.01
CA ALA A 10 12.33 -16.01 5.74
C ALA A 10 13.02 -15.01 6.68
N LEU A 11 13.36 -13.82 6.19
CA LEU A 11 13.95 -12.75 7.02
C LEU A 11 13.05 -12.42 8.23
N ARG A 12 11.73 -12.27 8.00
CA ARG A 12 10.78 -12.02 9.09
C ARG A 12 10.82 -13.13 10.14
N GLN A 13 10.81 -14.39 9.71
CA GLN A 13 10.85 -15.54 10.62
C GLN A 13 12.17 -15.57 11.41
N MET A 14 13.30 -15.36 10.74
CA MET A 14 14.62 -15.29 11.38
C MET A 14 14.68 -14.18 12.44
N LEU A 15 14.19 -12.97 12.10
CA LEU A 15 14.13 -11.87 13.05
C LEU A 15 13.20 -12.17 14.24
N THR A 16 12.05 -12.83 13.99
CA THR A 16 11.13 -13.22 15.07
C THR A 16 11.82 -14.17 16.07
N VAL A 17 12.57 -15.15 15.58
CA VAL A 17 13.35 -16.06 16.44
C VAL A 17 14.49 -15.32 17.14
N TYR A 18 15.24 -14.51 16.39
CA TYR A 18 16.39 -13.78 16.91
C TYR A 18 16.03 -12.80 18.05
N THR A 19 14.85 -12.18 17.98
CA THR A 19 14.42 -11.17 18.97
C THR A 19 13.70 -11.77 20.17
N LYS A 20 13.28 -13.05 20.12
CA LYS A 20 12.42 -13.70 21.12
C LYS A 20 12.97 -13.61 22.55
N ASP A 21 14.25 -13.88 22.73
CA ASP A 21 14.91 -13.91 24.04
C ASP A 21 15.74 -12.65 24.32
N LYS A 22 15.49 -11.59 23.55
CA LYS A 22 16.15 -10.30 23.67
C LYS A 22 15.09 -9.24 24.00
N ASN A 23 15.46 -8.24 24.73
CA ASN A 23 14.56 -7.11 25.01
C ASN A 23 14.40 -6.20 23.76
N ILE A 24 14.01 -6.81 22.64
CA ILE A 24 13.82 -6.15 21.34
C ILE A 24 12.38 -6.30 20.89
N SER A 25 11.71 -5.18 20.68
CA SER A 25 10.35 -5.12 20.16
C SER A 25 10.37 -5.15 18.62
N LEU A 26 10.00 -6.28 18.02
CA LEU A 26 9.94 -6.42 16.57
C LEU A 26 8.58 -5.96 16.04
N LYS A 27 8.60 -5.02 15.11
CA LYS A 27 7.46 -4.59 14.32
C LYS A 27 7.75 -4.85 12.84
N TRP A 28 6.98 -5.76 12.25
CA TRP A 28 7.09 -6.10 10.83
C TRP A 28 5.97 -5.44 10.05
N LEU A 29 6.25 -4.31 9.40
CA LEU A 29 5.27 -3.56 8.64
C LEU A 29 5.08 -4.18 7.25
N ARG A 30 3.82 -4.45 6.88
CA ARG A 30 3.45 -4.91 5.55
C ARG A 30 2.73 -3.78 4.82
N ALA A 31 3.43 -3.14 3.89
CA ALA A 31 2.82 -2.20 2.97
C ALA A 31 2.05 -2.94 1.88
N PHE A 32 0.91 -2.38 1.49
CA PHE A 32 0.10 -2.85 0.37
C PHE A 32 0.43 -2.06 -0.90
N TYR A 33 -0.50 -1.91 -1.85
CA TYR A 33 -0.22 -1.26 -3.11
C TYR A 33 -0.14 0.27 -2.93
N ILE A 34 1.06 0.81 -3.03
CA ILE A 34 1.34 2.23 -2.80
C ILE A 34 1.00 3.02 -4.06
N THR A 35 0.30 4.15 -3.91
CA THR A 35 0.01 5.13 -4.95
C THR A 35 0.53 6.52 -4.56
N GLY A 36 0.77 7.37 -5.54
CA GLY A 36 1.39 8.69 -5.39
C GLY A 36 2.85 8.69 -5.84
N ASP A 37 3.37 9.85 -6.20
CA ASP A 37 4.68 10.04 -6.84
C ASP A 37 4.89 9.13 -8.07
N ASP A 38 3.83 9.02 -8.87
CA ASP A 38 3.78 8.08 -9.99
C ASP A 38 4.68 8.49 -11.18
N GLN A 39 5.32 9.64 -11.15
CA GLN A 39 6.25 10.08 -12.19
C GLN A 39 7.61 9.37 -12.09
N ASN A 40 8.01 8.92 -10.90
CA ASN A 40 9.36 8.43 -10.61
C ASN A 40 9.44 6.93 -10.28
N ASN A 41 8.35 6.17 -10.46
CA ASN A 41 8.31 4.75 -10.15
C ASN A 41 8.03 3.88 -11.41
N LYS A 42 7.97 2.56 -11.25
CA LYS A 42 7.65 1.61 -12.32
C LYS A 42 6.23 1.04 -12.20
N SER A 43 5.30 1.84 -11.70
CA SER A 43 3.90 1.42 -11.56
C SER A 43 3.16 1.43 -12.90
N VAL A 44 1.97 0.85 -12.91
CA VAL A 44 1.05 0.99 -14.04
C VAL A 44 0.68 2.46 -14.29
N PHE A 45 0.59 3.26 -13.24
CA PHE A 45 0.27 4.69 -13.31
C PHE A 45 1.37 5.49 -13.98
N SER A 46 2.65 5.23 -13.64
CA SER A 46 3.81 5.82 -14.35
C SER A 46 3.78 5.50 -15.83
N LYS A 47 3.45 4.24 -16.17
CA LYS A 47 3.38 3.84 -17.58
C LYS A 47 2.25 4.55 -18.34
N ILE A 48 1.11 4.77 -17.69
CA ILE A 48 0.00 5.54 -18.26
C ILE A 48 0.42 6.99 -18.54
N LEU A 49 1.09 7.64 -17.58
CA LEU A 49 1.63 9.00 -17.76
C LEU A 49 2.61 9.08 -18.93
N GLU A 50 3.55 8.14 -19.00
CA GLU A 50 4.52 8.06 -20.10
C GLU A 50 3.83 7.95 -21.46
N LEU A 51 2.84 7.03 -21.59
CA LEU A 51 2.12 6.83 -22.83
C LEU A 51 1.26 8.04 -23.22
N ALA A 52 0.64 8.70 -22.25
CA ALA A 52 -0.11 9.93 -22.47
C ALA A 52 0.80 11.07 -22.95
N GLN A 53 2.00 11.23 -22.36
CA GLN A 53 3.00 12.20 -22.83
C GLN A 53 3.50 11.92 -24.26
N GLN A 54 3.52 10.64 -24.66
CA GLN A 54 3.84 10.22 -26.03
C GLN A 54 2.68 10.44 -27.02
N GLY A 55 1.56 11.01 -26.60
CA GLY A 55 0.37 11.26 -27.42
C GLY A 55 -0.38 9.99 -27.82
N LYS A 56 -0.24 8.89 -27.06
CA LYS A 56 -1.01 7.67 -27.31
C LYS A 56 -2.48 7.86 -26.90
N GLU A 57 -3.40 7.47 -27.76
CA GLU A 57 -4.84 7.54 -27.47
C GLU A 57 -5.33 6.36 -26.64
N THR A 58 -4.65 5.21 -26.76
CA THR A 58 -5.02 3.99 -26.05
C THR A 58 -3.80 3.22 -25.56
N PHE A 59 -4.01 2.32 -24.59
CA PHE A 59 -2.99 1.38 -24.13
C PHE A 59 -3.59 0.00 -23.80
N PRO A 60 -2.86 -1.10 -24.05
CA PRO A 60 -3.33 -2.44 -23.69
C PRO A 60 -3.39 -2.61 -22.19
N PHE A 61 -4.49 -3.19 -21.70
CA PHE A 61 -4.70 -3.40 -20.27
C PHE A 61 -5.30 -4.78 -19.99
N THR A 62 -5.13 -5.27 -18.76
CA THR A 62 -5.77 -6.49 -18.26
C THR A 62 -7.28 -6.29 -18.16
N SER A 63 -8.03 -7.29 -17.68
CA SER A 63 -9.46 -7.09 -17.40
C SER A 63 -9.72 -6.00 -16.35
N GLY A 64 -8.73 -5.71 -15.52
CA GLY A 64 -8.81 -4.75 -14.41
C GLY A 64 -9.72 -5.19 -13.25
N LYS A 65 -10.22 -6.44 -13.27
CA LYS A 65 -11.20 -6.95 -12.28
C LYS A 65 -10.59 -7.24 -10.91
N ASN A 66 -9.29 -7.55 -10.85
CA ASN A 66 -8.62 -7.83 -9.59
C ASN A 66 -8.67 -6.62 -8.67
N LYS A 67 -8.97 -6.87 -7.39
CA LYS A 67 -9.11 -5.83 -6.37
C LYS A 67 -7.90 -5.82 -5.45
N TYR A 68 -7.38 -4.62 -5.19
CA TYR A 68 -6.22 -4.41 -4.35
C TYR A 68 -6.48 -3.31 -3.32
N ASP A 69 -5.76 -3.37 -2.21
CA ASP A 69 -5.73 -2.33 -1.20
C ASP A 69 -4.69 -1.28 -1.61
N PHE A 70 -5.17 -0.16 -2.11
CA PHE A 70 -4.31 0.97 -2.47
C PHE A 70 -4.20 1.94 -1.30
N ILE A 71 -2.99 2.31 -0.96
CA ILE A 71 -2.69 3.31 0.06
C ILE A 71 -1.88 4.46 -0.55
N GLU A 72 -2.29 5.68 -0.29
CA GLU A 72 -1.56 6.89 -0.65
C GLU A 72 -0.23 6.97 0.09
N ILE A 73 0.82 7.48 -0.58
CA ILE A 73 2.19 7.57 -0.02
C ILE A 73 2.23 8.36 1.30
N ASN A 74 1.44 9.43 1.42
CA ASN A 74 1.38 10.23 2.63
C ASN A 74 0.71 9.47 3.78
N GLN A 75 -0.39 8.75 3.52
CA GLN A 75 -1.03 7.88 4.51
C GLN A 75 -0.11 6.74 4.95
N LEU A 76 0.64 6.16 4.00
CA LEU A 76 1.65 5.15 4.30
C LEU A 76 2.71 5.70 5.24
N ALA A 77 3.24 6.89 4.96
CA ALA A 77 4.25 7.56 5.80
C ALA A 77 3.74 7.82 7.21
N GLU A 78 2.50 8.32 7.35
CA GLU A 78 1.84 8.51 8.64
C GLU A 78 1.72 7.20 9.42
N GLN A 79 1.22 6.14 8.78
CA GLN A 79 1.05 4.83 9.41
C GLN A 79 2.39 4.23 9.84
N ILE A 80 3.44 4.35 9.02
CA ILE A 80 4.79 3.89 9.35
C ILE A 80 5.34 4.68 10.53
N SER A 81 5.22 6.01 10.52
CA SER A 81 5.67 6.88 11.60
C SER A 81 4.98 6.50 12.91
N ALA A 82 3.65 6.45 12.92
CA ALA A 82 2.86 6.07 14.09
C ALA A 82 3.24 4.68 14.63
N ALA A 83 3.37 3.69 13.74
CA ALA A 83 3.77 2.34 14.13
C ALA A 83 5.19 2.28 14.69
N SER A 84 6.10 3.15 14.23
CA SER A 84 7.50 3.16 14.66
C SER A 84 7.68 3.70 16.07
N ILE A 85 7.00 4.79 16.43
CA ILE A 85 7.17 5.48 17.71
C ILE A 85 6.44 4.82 18.88
N GLN A 86 5.33 4.11 18.66
CA GLN A 86 4.60 3.41 19.72
C GLN A 86 5.34 2.13 20.18
N THR A 87 5.12 1.65 21.41
CA THR A 87 5.83 0.51 22.00
C THR A 87 4.97 -0.70 22.36
N GLU A 88 3.65 -0.56 22.30
CA GLU A 88 2.71 -1.58 22.80
C GLU A 88 2.35 -2.65 21.77
N ILE A 89 2.11 -2.26 20.53
CA ILE A 89 1.64 -3.15 19.47
C ILE A 89 2.82 -3.63 18.65
N THR A 90 3.08 -4.93 18.67
CA THR A 90 4.25 -5.56 18.05
C THR A 90 3.87 -6.64 17.03
N GLY A 91 4.87 -7.26 16.44
CA GLY A 91 4.72 -8.32 15.45
C GLY A 91 4.32 -7.77 14.08
N ILE A 92 3.45 -8.49 13.37
CA ILE A 92 3.01 -8.08 12.03
C ILE A 92 1.95 -6.99 12.15
N ILE A 93 2.18 -5.86 11.47
CA ILE A 93 1.25 -4.73 11.36
C ILE A 93 1.08 -4.43 9.86
N ASN A 94 -0.16 -4.49 9.37
CA ASN A 94 -0.45 -4.07 8.00
C ASN A 94 -0.57 -2.54 7.96
N VAL A 95 0.17 -1.93 7.04
CA VAL A 95 0.07 -0.51 6.70
C VAL A 95 -0.69 -0.43 5.37
N CYS A 96 -1.98 -0.10 5.47
CA CYS A 96 -2.95 -0.28 4.39
C CYS A 96 -4.18 0.59 4.60
N SER A 97 -5.01 0.72 3.55
CA SER A 97 -6.30 1.43 3.64
C SER A 97 -7.42 0.56 4.23
N GLY A 98 -7.31 -0.76 4.11
CA GLY A 98 -8.34 -1.74 4.46
C GLY A 98 -9.48 -1.83 3.45
N LYS A 99 -9.36 -1.20 2.28
CA LYS A 99 -10.38 -1.19 1.22
C LYS A 99 -9.85 -1.86 -0.04
N ALA A 100 -10.61 -2.82 -0.56
CA ALA A 100 -10.30 -3.47 -1.84
C ALA A 100 -11.00 -2.71 -2.98
N ILE A 101 -10.23 -2.09 -3.86
CA ILE A 101 -10.70 -1.34 -5.04
C ILE A 101 -10.24 -2.10 -6.28
N SER A 102 -11.08 -2.20 -7.33
CA SER A 102 -10.66 -2.84 -8.57
C SER A 102 -9.55 -2.02 -9.25
N LEU A 103 -8.64 -2.71 -9.92
CA LEU A 103 -7.58 -2.03 -10.66
C LEU A 103 -8.17 -1.15 -11.77
N LYS A 104 -9.31 -1.56 -12.34
CA LYS A 104 -10.07 -0.75 -13.30
C LYS A 104 -10.52 0.56 -12.67
N ASP A 105 -11.27 0.52 -11.55
CA ASP A 105 -11.78 1.73 -10.90
C ASP A 105 -10.64 2.66 -10.50
N LYS A 106 -9.55 2.10 -9.95
CA LYS A 106 -8.37 2.90 -9.56
C LYS A 106 -7.69 3.57 -10.75
N VAL A 107 -7.66 2.92 -11.92
CA VAL A 107 -7.10 3.51 -13.17
C VAL A 107 -8.04 4.59 -13.71
N GLU A 108 -9.34 4.34 -13.73
CA GLU A 108 -10.32 5.35 -14.18
C GLU A 108 -10.26 6.61 -13.30
N ASP A 109 -10.21 6.45 -11.97
CA ASP A 109 -10.03 7.56 -11.04
C ASP A 109 -8.72 8.33 -11.32
N PHE A 110 -7.63 7.61 -11.57
CA PHE A 110 -6.34 8.21 -11.90
C PHE A 110 -6.37 9.02 -13.20
N LEU A 111 -7.02 8.50 -14.24
CA LEU A 111 -7.17 9.21 -15.50
C LEU A 111 -7.97 10.52 -15.31
N ILE A 112 -9.06 10.47 -14.56
CA ILE A 112 -9.89 11.64 -14.25
C ILE A 112 -9.08 12.68 -13.44
N GLN A 113 -8.42 12.27 -12.36
CA GLN A 113 -7.66 13.15 -11.48
C GLN A 113 -6.50 13.87 -12.18
N ASN A 114 -5.91 13.22 -13.21
CA ASN A 114 -4.80 13.79 -13.98
C ASN A 114 -5.23 14.42 -15.31
N ASN A 115 -6.54 14.52 -15.59
CA ASN A 115 -7.09 15.06 -16.84
C ASN A 115 -6.50 14.38 -18.08
N LEU A 116 -6.34 13.06 -18.05
CA LEU A 116 -5.77 12.28 -19.13
C LEU A 116 -6.86 11.75 -20.06
N SER A 117 -6.69 11.95 -21.38
CA SER A 117 -7.64 11.48 -22.41
C SER A 117 -7.32 10.08 -22.95
N ILE A 118 -6.17 9.51 -22.59
CA ILE A 118 -5.78 8.16 -22.99
C ILE A 118 -6.72 7.09 -22.41
N ARG A 119 -7.06 6.06 -23.19
CA ARG A 119 -8.07 5.05 -22.81
C ARG A 119 -7.45 3.65 -22.66
N PRO A 120 -7.78 2.91 -21.59
CA PRO A 120 -7.37 1.52 -21.46
C PRO A 120 -8.18 0.59 -22.39
N ASN A 121 -7.50 -0.27 -23.13
CA ASN A 121 -8.11 -1.37 -23.88
C ASN A 121 -8.19 -2.60 -22.96
N TYR A 122 -9.28 -2.70 -22.20
CA TYR A 122 -9.47 -3.78 -21.24
C TYR A 122 -9.51 -5.16 -21.90
N GLY A 123 -8.84 -6.14 -21.27
CA GLY A 123 -8.81 -7.53 -21.73
C GLY A 123 -7.88 -7.81 -22.91
N THR A 124 -7.16 -6.81 -23.44
CA THR A 124 -6.16 -7.02 -24.49
C THR A 124 -4.85 -7.54 -23.94
N PHE A 125 -4.60 -7.36 -22.65
CA PHE A 125 -3.49 -7.97 -21.93
C PHE A 125 -4.02 -9.10 -21.04
N PRO A 126 -3.40 -10.27 -21.02
CA PRO A 126 -3.91 -11.40 -20.23
C PRO A 126 -3.80 -11.13 -18.73
N ASP A 127 -4.84 -11.49 -17.98
CA ASP A 127 -4.77 -11.55 -16.53
C ASP A 127 -3.80 -12.65 -16.10
N ARG A 128 -3.04 -12.40 -15.03
CA ARG A 128 -2.10 -13.40 -14.49
C ARG A 128 -2.88 -14.45 -13.69
N PRO A 129 -2.81 -15.73 -14.05
CA PRO A 129 -3.62 -16.78 -13.44
C PRO A 129 -3.28 -17.05 -11.97
N TYR A 130 -2.10 -16.59 -11.50
CA TYR A 130 -1.63 -16.74 -10.12
C TYR A 130 -1.91 -15.51 -9.24
N ASP A 131 -2.43 -14.43 -9.80
CA ASP A 131 -2.79 -13.26 -9.01
C ASP A 131 -4.09 -13.51 -8.24
N SER A 132 -4.09 -13.17 -6.97
CA SER A 132 -5.30 -13.24 -6.16
C SER A 132 -6.36 -12.26 -6.69
N GLN A 133 -7.60 -12.69 -6.74
CA GLN A 133 -8.70 -11.84 -7.21
C GLN A 133 -8.95 -10.64 -6.29
N ILE A 134 -8.72 -10.85 -4.99
CA ILE A 134 -8.92 -9.80 -3.97
C ILE A 134 -7.77 -9.87 -2.96
N VAL A 135 -7.09 -8.75 -2.74
CA VAL A 135 -6.05 -8.59 -1.71
C VAL A 135 -6.28 -7.30 -0.95
N TYR A 136 -6.53 -7.38 0.34
CA TYR A 136 -6.62 -6.20 1.22
C TYR A 136 -6.14 -6.54 2.63
N GLY A 137 -5.76 -5.51 3.40
CA GLY A 137 -5.21 -5.68 4.74
C GLY A 137 -6.25 -5.58 5.84
N ASN A 138 -6.07 -6.40 6.90
CA ASN A 138 -6.75 -6.15 8.17
C ASN A 138 -6.13 -4.93 8.84
N THR A 139 -6.94 -3.95 9.22
CA THR A 139 -6.53 -2.65 9.75
C THR A 139 -6.59 -2.55 11.28
N ASP A 140 -6.97 -3.59 12.01
CA ASP A 140 -7.23 -3.51 13.46
C ASP A 140 -6.06 -2.95 14.25
N LYS A 141 -4.84 -3.42 13.96
CA LYS A 141 -3.65 -2.94 14.67
C LYS A 141 -3.32 -1.49 14.32
N ILE A 142 -3.33 -1.15 13.02
CA ILE A 142 -2.94 0.20 12.61
C ILE A 142 -3.97 1.25 13.06
N LYS A 143 -5.26 0.92 13.06
CA LYS A 143 -6.31 1.80 13.61
C LYS A 143 -6.07 2.09 15.09
N LYS A 144 -5.86 1.07 15.91
CA LYS A 144 -5.55 1.23 17.35
C LYS A 144 -4.31 2.10 17.58
N ILE A 145 -3.28 1.97 16.75
CA ILE A 145 -2.06 2.77 16.84
C ILE A 145 -2.38 4.25 16.55
N LEU A 146 -3.12 4.52 15.48
CA LEU A 146 -3.47 5.87 15.07
C LEU A 146 -4.41 6.55 16.08
N GLU A 147 -5.40 5.84 16.62
CA GLU A 147 -6.31 6.31 17.66
C GLU A 147 -5.52 6.76 18.91
N LYS A 148 -4.63 5.91 19.41
CA LYS A 148 -3.77 6.27 20.56
C LYS A 148 -2.85 7.46 20.28
N GLN A 149 -2.33 7.58 19.07
CA GLN A 149 -1.51 8.73 18.70
C GLN A 149 -2.33 10.03 18.73
N LEU A 150 -3.57 10.00 18.26
CA LEU A 150 -4.47 11.15 18.30
C LEU A 150 -4.79 11.54 19.75
N GLU A 151 -5.12 10.59 20.61
CA GLU A 151 -5.36 10.83 22.04
C GLU A 151 -4.16 11.48 22.74
N ASN A 152 -2.95 10.94 22.52
CA ASN A 152 -1.72 11.50 23.09
C ASN A 152 -1.43 12.92 22.60
N ASN A 153 -1.71 13.21 21.33
CA ASN A 153 -1.53 14.55 20.76
C ASN A 153 -2.53 15.56 21.34
N LEU A 154 -3.76 15.17 21.63
CA LEU A 154 -4.77 16.00 22.27
C LEU A 154 -4.35 16.33 23.70
N LEU A 155 -4.00 15.33 24.49
CA LEU A 155 -3.54 15.50 25.89
C LEU A 155 -2.32 16.42 25.99
N SER A 156 -1.40 16.33 25.03
CA SER A 156 -0.20 17.19 25.01
C SER A 156 -0.48 18.66 24.66
N ARG A 157 -1.60 18.95 24.00
CA ARG A 157 -2.06 20.33 23.70
C ARG A 157 -2.73 20.98 24.91
N ASP A 158 -3.55 20.20 25.62
CA ASP A 158 -4.26 20.70 26.83
C ASP A 158 -3.31 21.02 27.98
N GLN A 159 -2.11 20.42 28.04
CA GLN A 159 -1.09 20.70 29.03
C GLN A 159 -0.23 21.94 28.71
N LYS A 160 -0.38 22.55 27.54
CA LYS A 160 0.38 23.75 27.11
C LYS A 160 -0.44 25.03 27.14
N CYS A 161 -1.71 24.96 27.53
CA CYS A 161 -2.57 26.11 27.87
C CYS A 161 -2.64 26.32 29.36
#